data_4b72a26d662bca985c673562148929ba
#
_entry.id   4b72a26d662bca985c673562148929ba
#
_cell.length_a   1.000
_cell.length_b   1.000
_cell.length_c   1.000
_cell.angle_alpha   90.00
_cell.angle_beta   90.00
_cell.angle_gamma   90.00
#
_symmetry.space_group_name_H-M   'P 1'
#
loop_
_entity.id
_entity.type
_entity.pdbx_description
1 polymer ?
#
loop_
_entity_poly.entity_id
_entity_poly.type
_entity_poly.pdbx_seq_one_letter_code
_entity_poly.pdbx_strand_id
1 'polypeptide(L)'
;MFVEWQIGDYDPKDTNTGAKGRTESTSTMSRLATRSLLNTSVIRPFWSEAQYAERRDWLLTRARVLTSVRRWFCARRFIEVQPAALQASPGNEAHLHGFKTALVLPDGSPHDAYLHTSPEFAMKKLLTAGERQIFSLTGVFRNREQTALHAPEFAMLEWYRVHASLERVMEDCAAVIALAAHIAGAKVFAYRGREASPFDPPERITVRDAFRRYADIDLYDSLSTSGHADTEAFAKHAADRGIRVAPGDDWSDIFSRVLTERVEPNLGMGRPTVLYAYPVGEAALAQISADDRRVAERFEFYCCGVELANAFHELRDPIEQRQRFASSMEKQQRIFGASNPIDEDLLAALADMPDASGAALGFDRLIMLATGAKRIESVQWTPVFDPIGGSQ
;
A
#
# COMPACT_ATOMS: atom_id res chain seq x y z
N MET A 1 2.42 -27.70 32.82
CA MET A 1 1.00 -27.60 33.19
C MET A 1 0.36 -26.85 32.00
N PHE A 2 -0.13 -27.57 31.02
CA PHE A 2 -0.77 -27.01 29.81
C PHE A 2 -2.25 -26.76 30.15
N VAL A 3 -2.70 -25.54 29.99
CA VAL A 3 -4.14 -25.19 30.07
C VAL A 3 -4.67 -25.27 28.65
N GLU A 4 -5.41 -26.32 28.35
CA GLU A 4 -6.22 -26.41 27.12
C GLU A 4 -7.39 -25.43 27.22
N TRP A 5 -7.41 -24.45 26.32
CA TRP A 5 -8.58 -23.64 26.09
C TRP A 5 -9.49 -24.35 25.07
N GLN A 6 -10.58 -24.92 25.56
CA GLN A 6 -11.68 -25.37 24.71
C GLN A 6 -12.39 -24.15 24.12
N ILE A 7 -12.34 -24.02 22.80
CA ILE A 7 -13.13 -23.05 22.05
C ILE A 7 -14.55 -23.62 21.97
N GLY A 8 -15.47 -23.06 22.74
CA GLY A 8 -16.89 -23.37 22.64
C GLY A 8 -17.45 -22.95 21.28
N ASP A 9 -18.21 -23.84 20.67
CA ASP A 9 -18.94 -23.60 19.43
C ASP A 9 -19.95 -22.46 19.62
N TYR A 10 -19.82 -21.41 18.83
CA TYR A 10 -20.76 -20.31 18.76
C TYR A 10 -21.95 -20.71 17.87
N ASP A 11 -23.13 -20.98 18.48
CA ASP A 11 -24.38 -21.21 17.76
C ASP A 11 -25.09 -19.86 17.49
N PRO A 12 -25.36 -19.52 16.21
CA PRO A 12 -25.99 -18.23 15.85
C PRO A 12 -27.50 -18.17 16.07
N LYS A 13 -28.14 -19.08 16.81
CA LYS A 13 -29.60 -19.17 16.94
C LYS A 13 -30.21 -18.61 18.21
N ASP A 14 -29.46 -18.04 19.12
CA ASP A 14 -30.00 -17.48 20.37
C ASP A 14 -30.28 -15.98 20.25
N THR A 15 -31.40 -15.62 19.58
CA THR A 15 -32.03 -14.30 19.69
C THR A 15 -33.53 -14.47 19.80
N ASN A 16 -34.01 -14.75 21.01
CA ASN A 16 -35.41 -14.55 21.34
C ASN A 16 -35.57 -14.23 22.83
N THR A 17 -35.73 -12.96 23.19
CA THR A 17 -36.43 -12.55 24.43
C THR A 17 -37.25 -11.27 24.18
N GLY A 18 -38.49 -11.43 24.13
CA GLY A 18 -39.69 -10.78 24.52
C GLY A 18 -39.66 -9.28 24.87
N ALA A 19 -40.29 -8.49 24.02
CA ALA A 19 -40.75 -7.15 24.34
C ALA A 19 -42.17 -7.21 24.91
N LYS A 20 -42.36 -6.72 26.15
CA LYS A 20 -43.64 -6.33 26.69
C LYS A 20 -43.83 -4.82 26.54
N GLY A 21 -44.94 -4.45 25.94
CA GLY A 21 -45.35 -3.10 25.62
C GLY A 21 -45.60 -2.18 26.80
N ARG A 22 -45.51 -0.91 26.55
CA ARG A 22 -46.21 0.18 27.25
C ARG A 22 -46.71 1.21 26.27
N THR A 23 -47.98 1.54 26.49
CA THR A 23 -48.89 2.39 25.76
C THR A 23 -48.55 3.86 25.78
N GLU A 24 -48.81 4.49 24.65
CA GLU A 24 -49.31 5.83 24.31
C GLU A 24 -49.22 6.98 25.33
N SER A 25 -48.66 8.10 24.87
CA SER A 25 -49.41 9.38 24.93
C SER A 25 -48.94 10.34 23.82
N THR A 26 -49.94 10.83 23.14
CA THR A 26 -50.02 11.83 22.10
C THR A 26 -49.23 13.13 22.35
N SER A 27 -48.43 13.52 21.39
CA SER A 27 -48.20 14.93 21.08
C SER A 27 -47.87 15.07 19.60
N THR A 28 -48.96 15.13 18.81
CA THR A 28 -48.95 15.56 17.43
C THR A 28 -49.09 17.08 17.45
N MET A 29 -48.05 17.81 17.06
CA MET A 29 -48.08 19.05 16.27
C MET A 29 -46.70 19.68 16.17
N SER A 30 -46.39 20.12 14.97
CA SER A 30 -45.24 21.00 14.65
C SER A 30 -43.94 20.33 14.23
N ARG A 31 -43.94 19.48 13.18
CA ARG A 31 -42.75 19.23 12.36
C ARG A 31 -43.08 19.00 10.87
N LEU A 32 -43.98 19.80 10.34
CA LEU A 32 -44.31 19.85 8.91
C LEU A 32 -44.22 21.29 8.40
N ALA A 33 -43.05 21.86 8.34
CA ALA A 33 -42.76 23.03 7.49
C ALA A 33 -41.26 23.32 7.58
N THR A 34 -40.40 22.60 6.89
CA THR A 34 -39.13 23.07 6.32
C THR A 34 -38.48 21.90 5.54
N ARG A 35 -39.21 21.38 4.58
CA ARG A 35 -38.69 20.37 3.66
C ARG A 35 -38.91 20.87 2.24
N SER A 36 -38.26 21.97 1.91
CA SER A 36 -38.09 22.40 0.52
C SER A 36 -36.87 23.28 0.43
N LEU A 37 -36.05 23.01 -0.56
CA LEU A 37 -34.88 23.79 -0.98
C LEU A 37 -33.59 23.61 -0.13
N LEU A 38 -32.93 22.48 -0.29
CA LEU A 38 -31.48 22.39 -0.44
C LEU A 38 -31.19 20.98 -0.98
N ASN A 39 -31.07 20.87 -2.29
CA ASN A 39 -30.54 19.69 -2.96
C ASN A 39 -29.00 19.69 -2.85
N THR A 40 -28.50 19.83 -1.64
CA THR A 40 -27.17 19.50 -1.24
C THR A 40 -27.20 18.01 -0.95
N SER A 41 -26.47 17.22 -1.69
CA SER A 41 -26.20 15.82 -1.36
C SER A 41 -25.69 15.77 0.08
N VAL A 42 -26.58 15.46 1.02
CA VAL A 42 -26.23 15.34 2.43
C VAL A 42 -25.28 14.16 2.52
N ILE A 43 -23.98 14.43 2.67
CA ILE A 43 -22.98 13.40 2.94
C ILE A 43 -23.38 12.72 4.23
N ARG A 44 -23.82 11.48 4.11
CA ARG A 44 -24.23 10.70 5.27
C ARG A 44 -22.96 10.22 5.99
N PRO A 45 -22.84 10.47 7.29
CA PRO A 45 -21.68 10.02 8.03
C PRO A 45 -21.60 8.47 8.02
N PHE A 46 -20.39 7.92 8.02
CA PHE A 46 -20.13 6.47 7.91
C PHE A 46 -20.86 5.63 8.97
N TRP A 47 -21.18 6.22 10.12
CA TRP A 47 -21.89 5.59 11.24
C TRP A 47 -23.41 5.69 11.13
N SER A 48 -23.98 6.36 10.14
CA SER A 48 -25.42 6.35 9.92
C SER A 48 -25.88 4.94 9.53
N GLU A 49 -27.03 4.50 10.05
CA GLU A 49 -27.54 3.14 9.82
C GLU A 49 -27.57 2.77 8.32
N ALA A 50 -28.07 3.66 7.48
CA ALA A 50 -28.15 3.43 6.04
C ALA A 50 -26.76 3.29 5.39
N GLN A 51 -25.82 4.20 5.70
CA GLN A 51 -24.46 4.16 5.15
C GLN A 51 -23.68 2.94 5.65
N TYR A 52 -23.88 2.56 6.91
CA TYR A 52 -23.27 1.37 7.48
C TYR A 52 -23.84 0.09 6.85
N ALA A 53 -25.16 0.01 6.66
CA ALA A 53 -25.81 -1.13 6.05
C ALA A 53 -25.30 -1.42 4.62
N GLU A 54 -25.04 -0.38 3.82
CA GLU A 54 -24.49 -0.49 2.46
C GLU A 54 -23.07 -1.10 2.45
N ARG A 55 -22.27 -0.88 3.49
CA ARG A 55 -20.88 -1.30 3.60
C ARG A 55 -20.65 -2.57 4.40
N ARG A 56 -21.64 -2.95 5.21
CA ARG A 56 -21.49 -4.00 6.23
C ARG A 56 -20.97 -5.32 5.70
N ASP A 57 -21.42 -5.78 4.55
CA ASP A 57 -20.99 -7.06 3.98
C ASP A 57 -19.53 -7.02 3.53
N TRP A 58 -19.06 -5.88 3.01
CA TRP A 58 -17.64 -5.67 2.68
C TRP A 58 -16.76 -5.67 3.94
N LEU A 59 -17.24 -5.02 5.01
CA LEU A 59 -16.54 -4.97 6.29
C LEU A 59 -16.43 -6.35 6.95
N LEU A 60 -17.49 -7.15 6.90
CA LEU A 60 -17.46 -8.53 7.38
C LEU A 60 -16.55 -9.41 6.53
N THR A 61 -16.53 -9.21 5.22
CA THR A 61 -15.60 -9.90 4.31
C THR A 61 -14.16 -9.52 4.61
N ARG A 62 -13.88 -8.22 4.82
CA ARG A 62 -12.57 -7.74 5.30
C ARG A 62 -12.12 -8.49 6.57
N ALA A 63 -12.98 -8.62 7.57
CA ALA A 63 -12.64 -9.30 8.81
C ALA A 63 -12.31 -10.79 8.59
N ARG A 64 -13.06 -11.49 7.71
CA ARG A 64 -12.79 -12.88 7.35
C ARG A 64 -11.46 -13.04 6.59
N VAL A 65 -11.20 -12.17 5.62
CA VAL A 65 -9.94 -12.17 4.86
C VAL A 65 -8.77 -11.91 5.80
N LEU A 66 -8.86 -10.90 6.68
CA LEU A 66 -7.83 -10.58 7.68
C LEU A 66 -7.47 -11.80 8.52
N THR A 67 -8.47 -12.48 9.09
CA THR A 67 -8.25 -13.69 9.90
C THR A 67 -7.60 -14.80 9.07
N SER A 68 -8.01 -14.97 7.82
CA SER A 68 -7.49 -16.03 6.94
C SER A 68 -6.04 -15.74 6.51
N VAL A 69 -5.70 -14.48 6.23
CA VAL A 69 -4.33 -14.04 5.92
C VAL A 69 -3.40 -14.30 7.11
N ARG A 70 -3.79 -13.93 8.34
CA ARG A 70 -3.01 -14.24 9.54
C ARG A 70 -2.76 -15.75 9.69
N ARG A 71 -3.79 -16.56 9.52
CA ARG A 71 -3.66 -18.03 9.57
C ARG A 71 -2.73 -18.55 8.48
N TRP A 72 -2.78 -17.97 7.28
CA TRP A 72 -1.93 -18.38 6.17
C TRP A 72 -0.44 -18.14 6.47
N PHE A 73 -0.08 -16.97 7.04
CA PHE A 73 1.27 -16.64 7.45
C PHE A 73 1.73 -17.51 8.63
N CYS A 74 0.92 -17.62 9.69
CA CYS A 74 1.26 -18.46 10.87
C CYS A 74 1.47 -19.94 10.49
N ALA A 75 0.64 -20.51 9.60
CA ALA A 75 0.82 -21.87 9.11
C ALA A 75 2.14 -22.09 8.33
N ARG A 76 2.74 -20.99 7.85
CA ARG A 76 4.06 -20.98 7.18
C ARG A 76 5.20 -20.57 8.09
N ARG A 77 4.94 -20.55 9.41
CA ARG A 77 5.92 -20.23 10.46
C ARG A 77 6.41 -18.78 10.46
N PHE A 78 5.63 -17.87 9.92
CA PHE A 78 5.88 -16.45 10.14
C PHE A 78 5.45 -16.04 11.56
N ILE A 79 6.18 -15.10 12.12
CA ILE A 79 5.85 -14.45 13.38
C ILE A 79 5.15 -13.13 13.05
N GLU A 80 3.94 -12.89 13.59
CA GLU A 80 3.29 -11.59 13.51
C GLU A 80 3.99 -10.62 14.49
N VAL A 81 4.54 -9.54 13.94
CA VAL A 81 5.19 -8.49 14.72
C VAL A 81 4.34 -7.22 14.72
N GLN A 82 4.48 -6.42 15.77
CA GLN A 82 3.74 -5.17 15.93
C GLN A 82 4.73 -3.99 16.04
N PRO A 83 5.24 -3.47 14.92
CA PRO A 83 6.08 -2.30 14.91
C PRO A 83 5.35 -1.09 15.51
N ALA A 84 6.06 -0.26 16.26
CA ALA A 84 5.50 0.98 16.77
C ALA A 84 5.16 1.91 15.60
N ALA A 85 3.97 2.50 15.60
CA ALA A 85 3.57 3.47 14.58
C ALA A 85 4.34 4.80 14.69
N LEU A 86 4.76 5.16 15.91
CA LEU A 86 5.52 6.37 16.20
C LEU A 86 7.01 6.08 16.01
N GLN A 87 7.65 6.77 15.06
CA GLN A 87 9.02 6.56 14.63
C GLN A 87 9.83 7.88 14.63
N ALA A 88 11.18 7.77 14.63
CA ALA A 88 12.06 8.91 14.46
C ALA A 88 12.07 9.45 13.02
N SER A 89 11.80 8.59 12.04
CA SER A 89 11.65 8.92 10.62
C SER A 89 10.41 8.22 10.06
N PRO A 90 9.59 8.89 9.23
CA PRO A 90 8.42 8.24 8.62
C PRO A 90 8.78 7.35 7.42
N GLY A 91 9.97 7.51 6.86
CA GLY A 91 10.47 6.98 5.60
C GLY A 91 11.18 8.06 4.79
N ASN A 92 12.05 7.64 3.86
CA ASN A 92 12.91 8.55 3.10
C ASN A 92 12.68 8.45 1.57
N GLU A 93 11.43 8.30 1.15
CA GLU A 93 11.03 8.41 -0.25
C GLU A 93 10.55 9.83 -0.56
N ALA A 94 10.98 10.41 -1.71
CA ALA A 94 10.78 11.82 -2.02
C ALA A 94 9.31 12.25 -2.09
N HIS A 95 8.42 11.38 -2.53
CA HIS A 95 7.00 11.67 -2.74
C HIS A 95 6.09 11.15 -1.62
N LEU A 96 6.62 10.44 -0.61
CA LEU A 96 5.86 10.01 0.56
C LEU A 96 5.93 11.07 1.66
N HIS A 97 4.75 11.48 2.11
CA HIS A 97 4.62 12.50 3.16
C HIS A 97 4.15 11.86 4.47
N GLY A 98 5.03 11.85 5.49
CA GLY A 98 4.66 11.44 6.84
C GLY A 98 3.84 12.48 7.58
N PHE A 99 3.14 12.04 8.63
CA PHE A 99 2.54 12.93 9.62
C PHE A 99 3.56 13.21 10.72
N LYS A 100 4.03 14.45 10.80
CA LYS A 100 4.89 14.91 11.90
C LYS A 100 4.06 15.15 13.15
N THR A 101 4.57 14.72 14.30
CA THR A 101 4.00 14.97 15.62
C THR A 101 5.10 15.26 16.65
N ALA A 102 4.74 15.51 17.89
CA ALA A 102 5.68 15.71 18.98
C ALA A 102 5.49 14.64 20.05
N LEU A 103 6.58 13.98 20.43
CA LEU A 103 6.66 13.16 21.63
C LEU A 103 7.08 14.06 22.80
N VAL A 104 6.20 14.31 23.75
CA VAL A 104 6.51 15.08 24.95
C VAL A 104 6.93 14.13 26.07
N LEU A 105 8.16 14.28 26.56
CA LEU A 105 8.70 13.46 27.65
C LEU A 105 8.11 13.88 29.01
N PRO A 106 8.26 13.06 30.07
CA PRO A 106 7.74 13.38 31.40
C PRO A 106 8.26 14.69 32.01
N ASP A 107 9.43 15.15 31.60
CA ASP A 107 9.99 16.46 31.98
C ASP A 107 9.42 17.66 31.19
N GLY A 108 8.50 17.39 30.25
CA GLY A 108 7.88 18.39 29.40
C GLY A 108 8.66 18.73 28.10
N SER A 109 9.84 18.12 27.88
CA SER A 109 10.63 18.37 26.67
C SER A 109 9.98 17.73 25.41
N PRO A 110 9.77 18.50 24.32
CA PRO A 110 9.24 17.96 23.07
C PRO A 110 10.36 17.39 22.19
N HIS A 111 10.06 16.26 21.56
CA HIS A 111 10.92 15.63 20.54
C HIS A 111 10.09 15.42 19.26
N ASP A 112 10.70 15.68 18.11
CA ASP A 112 10.07 15.40 16.82
C ASP A 112 9.87 13.89 16.67
N ALA A 113 8.67 13.51 16.26
CA ALA A 113 8.30 12.14 15.97
C ALA A 113 7.36 12.09 14.76
N TYR A 114 7.23 10.95 14.15
CA TYR A 114 6.45 10.76 12.93
C TYR A 114 5.61 9.50 13.02
N LEU A 115 4.43 9.53 12.42
CA LEU A 115 3.70 8.30 12.13
C LEU A 115 4.31 7.66 10.89
N HIS A 116 4.58 6.37 10.94
CA HIS A 116 5.26 5.64 9.87
C HIS A 116 4.40 5.55 8.58
N THR A 117 5.04 5.69 7.43
CA THR A 117 4.40 5.48 6.11
C THR A 117 4.40 4.01 5.67
N SER A 118 5.23 3.19 6.33
CA SER A 118 5.36 1.73 6.25
C SER A 118 6.04 1.24 7.54
N PRO A 119 5.80 0.02 8.01
CA PRO A 119 6.54 -0.57 9.13
C PRO A 119 7.95 -1.05 8.74
N GLU A 120 8.38 -0.91 7.48
CA GLU A 120 9.61 -1.43 6.88
C GLU A 120 10.86 -1.21 7.73
N PHE A 121 11.10 0.05 8.15
CA PHE A 121 12.33 0.39 8.89
C PHE A 121 12.43 -0.38 10.22
N ALA A 122 11.32 -0.48 10.94
CA ALA A 122 11.28 -1.23 12.17
C ALA A 122 11.41 -2.74 11.93
N MET A 123 10.78 -3.27 10.87
CA MET A 123 10.84 -4.69 10.55
C MET A 123 12.24 -5.11 10.07
N LYS A 124 12.95 -4.30 9.30
CA LYS A 124 14.35 -4.55 8.91
C LYS A 124 15.28 -4.61 10.11
N LYS A 125 15.08 -3.75 11.11
CA LYS A 125 15.82 -3.82 12.39
C LYS A 125 15.56 -5.14 13.13
N LEU A 126 14.34 -5.70 13.05
CA LEU A 126 14.03 -7.01 13.61
C LEU A 126 14.74 -8.16 12.87
N LEU A 127 14.93 -8.05 11.55
CA LEU A 127 15.73 -9.02 10.79
C LEU A 127 17.19 -8.99 11.27
N THR A 128 17.75 -7.81 11.50
CA THR A 128 19.10 -7.65 12.07
C THR A 128 19.17 -8.20 13.49
N ALA A 129 18.11 -8.08 14.28
CA ALA A 129 18.03 -8.65 15.63
C ALA A 129 17.92 -10.18 15.65
N GLY A 130 17.76 -10.85 14.49
CA GLY A 130 17.76 -12.31 14.37
C GLY A 130 16.46 -12.93 13.89
N GLU A 131 15.39 -12.16 13.68
CA GLU A 131 14.15 -12.69 13.13
C GLU A 131 14.33 -13.09 11.66
N ARG A 132 13.61 -14.12 11.21
CA ARG A 132 13.84 -14.71 9.88
C ARG A 132 12.65 -14.70 8.96
N GLN A 133 11.44 -14.85 9.49
CA GLN A 133 10.17 -14.83 8.76
C GLN A 133 9.17 -14.08 9.61
N ILE A 134 8.94 -12.84 9.27
CA ILE A 134 8.04 -11.94 10.01
C ILE A 134 7.02 -11.31 9.08
N PHE A 135 5.84 -11.02 9.62
CA PHE A 135 4.85 -10.21 8.94
C PHE A 135 4.18 -9.25 9.93
N SER A 136 3.66 -8.16 9.40
CA SER A 136 2.84 -7.20 10.13
C SER A 136 1.60 -6.86 9.32
N LEU A 137 0.47 -6.72 9.97
CA LEU A 137 -0.74 -6.15 9.39
C LEU A 137 -1.17 -4.99 10.28
N THR A 138 -0.79 -3.78 9.89
CA THR A 138 -0.88 -2.58 10.71
C THR A 138 -1.42 -1.38 9.93
N GLY A 139 -1.87 -0.35 10.64
CA GLY A 139 -2.19 0.95 10.07
C GLY A 139 -0.92 1.70 9.69
N VAL A 140 -0.92 2.32 8.51
CA VAL A 140 0.14 3.20 8.02
C VAL A 140 -0.45 4.54 7.61
N PHE A 141 0.37 5.59 7.60
CA PHE A 141 -0.07 6.97 7.56
C PHE A 141 0.67 7.72 6.46
N ARG A 142 -0.05 8.13 5.40
CA ARG A 142 0.51 8.89 4.28
C ARG A 142 -0.28 10.17 4.07
N ASN A 143 0.34 11.27 4.38
CA ASN A 143 -0.26 12.59 4.21
C ASN A 143 -0.38 12.93 2.71
N ARG A 144 -1.35 13.76 2.34
CA ARG A 144 -1.66 14.18 0.96
C ARG A 144 -2.20 13.07 0.06
N GLU A 145 -2.49 11.89 0.59
CA GLU A 145 -3.07 10.77 -0.15
C GLU A 145 -4.56 10.62 0.18
N GLN A 146 -5.42 11.17 -0.68
CA GLN A 146 -6.89 11.03 -0.55
C GLN A 146 -7.53 10.98 -1.94
N THR A 147 -7.80 9.76 -2.43
CA THR A 147 -8.43 9.49 -3.71
C THR A 147 -9.36 8.28 -3.59
N ALA A 148 -9.94 7.80 -4.68
CA ALA A 148 -10.72 6.56 -4.66
C ALA A 148 -9.90 5.32 -4.23
N LEU A 149 -8.58 5.34 -4.45
CA LEU A 149 -7.65 4.24 -4.15
C LEU A 149 -6.70 4.53 -2.97
N HIS A 150 -6.75 5.74 -2.42
CA HIS A 150 -5.82 6.19 -1.38
C HIS A 150 -6.59 6.79 -0.22
N ALA A 151 -6.15 6.49 0.99
CA ALA A 151 -6.61 7.14 2.22
C ALA A 151 -5.39 7.55 3.06
N PRO A 152 -5.47 8.65 3.85
CA PRO A 152 -4.35 9.10 4.68
C PRO A 152 -3.93 8.08 5.74
N GLU A 153 -4.84 7.22 6.17
CA GLU A 153 -4.60 6.06 7.01
C GLU A 153 -5.22 4.84 6.35
N PHE A 154 -4.44 3.77 6.20
CA PHE A 154 -4.90 2.53 5.61
C PHE A 154 -4.16 1.33 6.20
N ALA A 155 -4.68 0.11 5.99
CA ALA A 155 -4.04 -1.11 6.44
C ALA A 155 -3.04 -1.61 5.39
N MET A 156 -1.83 -1.88 5.86
CA MET A 156 -0.75 -2.50 5.09
C MET A 156 -0.42 -3.87 5.66
N LEU A 157 -0.31 -4.85 4.79
CA LEU A 157 0.25 -6.16 5.07
C LEU A 157 1.68 -6.18 4.54
N GLU A 158 2.66 -6.34 5.42
CA GLU A 158 4.07 -6.35 5.06
C GLU A 158 4.75 -7.58 5.64
N TRP A 159 5.64 -8.23 4.88
CA TRP A 159 6.35 -9.43 5.32
C TRP A 159 7.73 -9.55 4.71
N TYR A 160 8.60 -10.25 5.43
CA TYR A 160 9.99 -10.48 5.06
C TYR A 160 10.37 -11.95 5.23
N ARG A 161 11.25 -12.42 4.34
CA ARG A 161 11.89 -13.73 4.36
C ARG A 161 13.41 -13.59 4.25
N VAL A 162 14.12 -14.04 5.25
CA VAL A 162 15.59 -14.14 5.21
C VAL A 162 16.00 -15.30 4.31
N HIS A 163 16.99 -15.09 3.45
CA HIS A 163 17.54 -16.01 2.47
C HIS A 163 16.49 -16.57 1.48
N ALA A 164 15.51 -15.79 1.12
CA ALA A 164 14.54 -16.13 0.10
C ALA A 164 14.72 -15.25 -1.13
N SER A 165 14.51 -15.84 -2.31
CA SER A 165 14.54 -15.09 -3.57
C SER A 165 13.30 -14.21 -3.72
N LEU A 166 13.40 -13.24 -4.62
CA LEU A 166 12.30 -12.36 -4.97
C LEU A 166 11.12 -13.12 -5.59
N GLU A 167 11.40 -14.21 -6.35
CA GLU A 167 10.39 -15.11 -6.90
C GLU A 167 9.52 -15.73 -5.80
N ARG A 168 10.12 -16.09 -4.66
CA ARG A 168 9.36 -16.63 -3.53
C ARG A 168 8.39 -15.62 -2.96
N VAL A 169 8.75 -14.34 -2.96
CA VAL A 169 7.86 -13.27 -2.52
C VAL A 169 6.76 -13.01 -3.56
N MET A 170 7.04 -13.13 -4.86
CA MET A 170 6.02 -13.10 -5.93
C MET A 170 4.96 -14.20 -5.73
N GLU A 171 5.40 -15.43 -5.38
CA GLU A 171 4.49 -16.54 -5.07
C GLU A 171 3.61 -16.25 -3.85
N ASP A 172 4.20 -15.64 -2.79
CA ASP A 172 3.43 -15.26 -1.61
C ASP A 172 2.37 -14.20 -1.96
N CYS A 173 2.71 -13.18 -2.78
CA CYS A 173 1.73 -12.19 -3.26
C CYS A 173 0.58 -12.86 -3.99
N ALA A 174 0.86 -13.71 -4.97
CA ALA A 174 -0.17 -14.43 -5.73
C ALA A 174 -1.07 -15.28 -4.81
N ALA A 175 -0.46 -15.98 -3.84
CA ALA A 175 -1.20 -16.83 -2.90
C ALA A 175 -2.10 -16.02 -1.97
N VAL A 176 -1.65 -14.87 -1.46
CA VAL A 176 -2.43 -13.97 -0.60
C VAL A 176 -3.59 -13.35 -1.37
N ILE A 177 -3.37 -12.94 -2.62
CA ILE A 177 -4.41 -12.36 -3.49
C ILE A 177 -5.48 -13.41 -3.81
N ALA A 178 -5.08 -14.62 -4.20
CA ALA A 178 -6.00 -15.73 -4.45
C ALA A 178 -6.78 -16.13 -3.19
N LEU A 179 -6.12 -16.16 -2.02
CA LEU A 179 -6.77 -16.42 -0.73
C LEU A 179 -7.86 -15.37 -0.43
N ALA A 180 -7.56 -14.09 -0.60
CA ALA A 180 -8.53 -13.01 -0.38
C ALA A 180 -9.75 -13.16 -1.30
N ALA A 181 -9.53 -13.44 -2.58
CA ALA A 181 -10.58 -13.70 -3.56
C ALA A 181 -11.45 -14.90 -3.16
N HIS A 182 -10.83 -16.02 -2.77
CA HIS A 182 -11.51 -17.23 -2.33
C HIS A 182 -12.43 -16.95 -1.12
N ILE A 183 -11.92 -16.28 -0.10
CA ILE A 183 -12.67 -15.96 1.13
C ILE A 183 -13.80 -14.96 0.86
N ALA A 184 -13.60 -14.03 -0.08
CA ALA A 184 -14.64 -13.10 -0.53
C ALA A 184 -15.68 -13.76 -1.46
N GLY A 185 -15.40 -14.94 -2.00
CA GLY A 185 -16.25 -15.59 -3.02
C GLY A 185 -16.14 -14.94 -4.40
N ALA A 186 -15.10 -14.11 -4.63
CA ALA A 186 -14.86 -13.44 -5.90
C ALA A 186 -14.19 -14.39 -6.90
N LYS A 187 -14.81 -14.61 -8.04
CA LYS A 187 -14.20 -15.41 -9.14
C LYS A 187 -13.30 -14.54 -10.02
N VAL A 188 -13.64 -13.27 -10.14
CA VAL A 188 -12.95 -12.26 -10.94
C VAL A 188 -12.88 -10.99 -10.10
N PHE A 189 -11.75 -10.31 -10.14
CA PHE A 189 -11.63 -8.93 -9.67
C PHE A 189 -12.08 -7.99 -10.78
N ALA A 190 -12.79 -6.92 -10.41
CA ALA A 190 -13.25 -5.92 -11.36
C ALA A 190 -13.08 -4.50 -10.80
N TYR A 191 -12.47 -3.61 -11.60
CA TYR A 191 -12.33 -2.20 -11.24
C TYR A 191 -12.33 -1.30 -12.49
N ARG A 192 -13.22 -0.30 -12.52
CA ARG A 192 -13.35 0.67 -13.62
C ARG A 192 -13.42 0.03 -15.01
N GLY A 193 -14.21 -1.04 -15.13
CA GLY A 193 -14.42 -1.76 -16.40
C GLY A 193 -13.28 -2.69 -16.81
N ARG A 194 -12.30 -2.90 -15.94
CA ARG A 194 -11.19 -3.86 -16.10
C ARG A 194 -11.44 -5.08 -15.24
N GLU A 195 -11.06 -6.24 -15.74
CA GLU A 195 -11.28 -7.52 -15.05
C GLU A 195 -10.00 -8.35 -15.06
N ALA A 196 -9.80 -9.15 -13.99
CA ALA A 196 -8.72 -10.11 -13.88
C ALA A 196 -9.11 -11.31 -13.02
N SER A 197 -8.77 -12.53 -13.43
CA SER A 197 -8.87 -13.73 -12.60
C SER A 197 -7.74 -13.70 -11.54
N PRO A 198 -8.05 -13.60 -10.24
CA PRO A 198 -7.02 -13.60 -9.19
C PRO A 198 -6.38 -14.95 -8.95
N PHE A 199 -6.86 -16.01 -9.64
CA PHE A 199 -6.39 -17.39 -9.50
C PHE A 199 -5.43 -17.80 -10.60
N ASP A 200 -5.37 -17.02 -11.70
CA ASP A 200 -4.48 -17.35 -12.81
C ASP A 200 -3.03 -16.98 -12.47
N PRO A 201 -2.05 -17.74 -12.98
CA PRO A 201 -0.65 -17.38 -12.84
C PRO A 201 -0.40 -15.95 -13.35
N PRO A 202 0.31 -15.12 -12.60
CA PRO A 202 0.57 -13.75 -13.01
C PRO A 202 1.44 -13.69 -14.28
N GLU A 203 1.11 -12.77 -15.19
CA GLU A 203 2.04 -12.38 -16.25
C GLU A 203 3.26 -11.73 -15.61
N ARG A 204 4.46 -12.09 -16.07
CA ARG A 204 5.71 -11.45 -15.66
C ARG A 204 6.24 -10.62 -16.83
N ILE A 205 6.41 -9.33 -16.62
CA ILE A 205 6.92 -8.41 -17.63
C ILE A 205 7.95 -7.47 -16.99
N THR A 206 9.09 -7.26 -17.66
CA THR A 206 10.06 -6.26 -17.20
C THR A 206 9.52 -4.85 -17.42
N VAL A 207 9.98 -3.90 -16.59
CA VAL A 207 9.65 -2.47 -16.79
C VAL A 207 10.04 -2.02 -18.21
N ARG A 208 11.22 -2.43 -18.70
CA ARG A 208 11.66 -2.14 -20.08
C ARG A 208 10.67 -2.64 -21.12
N ASP A 209 10.25 -3.92 -21.03
CA ASP A 209 9.33 -4.51 -22.02
C ASP A 209 7.93 -3.90 -21.94
N ALA A 210 7.48 -3.54 -20.72
CA ALA A 210 6.22 -2.85 -20.54
C ALA A 210 6.23 -1.44 -21.17
N PHE A 211 7.31 -0.68 -21.01
CA PHE A 211 7.48 0.62 -21.66
C PHE A 211 7.53 0.50 -23.17
N ARG A 212 8.24 -0.49 -23.72
CA ARG A 212 8.25 -0.76 -25.16
C ARG A 212 6.86 -1.14 -25.66
N ARG A 213 6.15 -2.00 -24.94
CA ARG A 213 4.83 -2.51 -25.34
C ARG A 213 3.73 -1.44 -25.28
N TYR A 214 3.70 -0.63 -24.24
CA TYR A 214 2.56 0.26 -23.97
C TYR A 214 2.84 1.74 -24.22
N ALA A 215 4.11 2.15 -24.24
CA ALA A 215 4.51 3.53 -24.49
C ALA A 215 5.36 3.70 -25.77
N ASP A 216 5.78 2.61 -26.42
CA ASP A 216 6.72 2.62 -27.54
C ASP A 216 8.05 3.32 -27.19
N ILE A 217 8.54 3.14 -25.95
CA ILE A 217 9.80 3.71 -25.46
C ILE A 217 10.70 2.58 -24.99
N ASP A 218 11.94 2.51 -25.49
CA ASP A 218 12.97 1.68 -24.89
C ASP A 218 13.73 2.49 -23.82
N LEU A 219 13.56 2.16 -22.56
CA LEU A 219 14.23 2.86 -21.45
C LEU A 219 15.76 2.81 -21.56
N TYR A 220 16.31 1.78 -22.21
CA TYR A 220 17.75 1.63 -22.36
C TYR A 220 18.37 2.65 -23.32
N ASP A 221 17.57 3.31 -24.14
CA ASP A 221 18.05 4.44 -24.97
C ASP A 221 18.38 5.69 -24.13
N SER A 222 17.92 5.73 -22.87
CA SER A 222 18.18 6.81 -21.91
C SER A 222 18.96 6.35 -20.66
N LEU A 223 19.47 5.12 -20.66
CA LEU A 223 20.25 4.56 -19.54
C LEU A 223 21.60 4.04 -20.07
N SER A 224 22.69 4.50 -19.46
CA SER A 224 24.03 3.92 -19.71
C SER A 224 24.10 2.47 -19.18
N THR A 225 25.11 1.74 -19.57
CA THR A 225 25.37 0.36 -19.07
C THR A 225 25.60 0.27 -17.56
N SER A 226 25.97 1.39 -16.93
CA SER A 226 26.10 1.52 -15.47
C SER A 226 24.81 2.00 -14.79
N GLY A 227 23.72 2.21 -15.54
CA GLY A 227 22.44 2.69 -15.01
C GLY A 227 22.35 4.21 -14.85
N HIS A 228 23.35 4.97 -15.34
CA HIS A 228 23.27 6.43 -15.29
C HIS A 228 22.19 6.93 -16.27
N ALA A 229 21.30 7.79 -15.77
CA ALA A 229 20.13 8.30 -16.49
C ALA A 229 20.48 9.54 -17.33
N ASP A 230 20.05 9.53 -18.60
CA ASP A 230 20.05 10.67 -19.52
C ASP A 230 18.65 11.26 -19.58
N THR A 231 18.42 12.32 -18.80
CA THR A 231 17.11 13.00 -18.74
C THR A 231 16.72 13.64 -20.07
N GLU A 232 17.68 14.22 -20.81
CA GLU A 232 17.38 14.90 -22.07
C GLU A 232 16.94 13.91 -23.16
N ALA A 233 17.66 12.79 -23.30
CA ALA A 233 17.29 11.71 -24.19
C ALA A 233 15.89 11.17 -23.87
N PHE A 234 15.59 10.91 -22.58
CA PHE A 234 14.28 10.40 -22.17
C PHE A 234 13.16 11.41 -22.39
N ALA A 235 13.40 12.69 -22.07
CA ALA A 235 12.44 13.77 -22.30
C ALA A 235 12.05 13.86 -23.79
N LYS A 236 13.02 13.75 -24.69
CA LYS A 236 12.77 13.72 -26.12
C LYS A 236 11.93 12.53 -26.53
N HIS A 237 12.29 11.31 -26.10
CA HIS A 237 11.52 10.09 -26.41
C HIS A 237 10.08 10.16 -25.91
N ALA A 238 9.85 10.70 -24.71
CA ALA A 238 8.53 10.89 -24.14
C ALA A 238 7.70 11.92 -24.93
N ALA A 239 8.32 13.08 -25.26
CA ALA A 239 7.66 14.13 -26.03
C ALA A 239 7.28 13.69 -27.45
N ASP A 240 8.16 12.94 -28.14
CA ASP A 240 7.91 12.38 -29.47
C ASP A 240 6.69 11.44 -29.49
N ARG A 241 6.28 10.91 -28.32
CA ARG A 241 5.12 10.03 -28.12
C ARG A 241 3.92 10.72 -27.47
N GLY A 242 3.97 12.05 -27.44
CA GLY A 242 2.87 12.88 -26.93
C GLY A 242 2.69 12.83 -25.41
N ILE A 243 3.73 12.46 -24.67
CA ILE A 243 3.74 12.52 -23.21
C ILE A 243 4.26 13.89 -22.80
N ARG A 244 3.54 14.54 -21.90
CA ARG A 244 3.93 15.86 -21.41
C ARG A 244 5.25 15.79 -20.65
N VAL A 245 6.19 16.66 -21.00
CA VAL A 245 7.39 16.93 -20.21
C VAL A 245 7.33 18.38 -19.75
N ALA A 246 7.42 18.60 -18.43
CA ALA A 246 7.40 19.94 -17.86
C ALA A 246 8.83 20.48 -17.69
N PRO A 247 9.04 21.81 -17.75
CA PRO A 247 10.32 22.40 -17.40
C PRO A 247 10.73 22.02 -15.97
N GLY A 248 11.92 21.45 -15.84
CA GLY A 248 12.45 21.01 -14.54
C GLY A 248 12.12 19.58 -14.14
N ASP A 249 11.34 18.83 -14.97
CA ASP A 249 11.18 17.38 -14.76
C ASP A 249 12.56 16.70 -14.83
N ASP A 250 12.86 15.87 -13.84
CA ASP A 250 13.99 14.96 -13.91
C ASP A 250 13.58 13.61 -14.56
N TRP A 251 14.52 12.69 -14.72
CA TRP A 251 14.29 11.39 -15.34
C TRP A 251 13.17 10.61 -14.61
N SER A 252 13.15 10.63 -13.28
CA SER A 252 12.17 9.96 -12.44
C SER A 252 10.76 10.55 -12.60
N ASP A 253 10.64 11.89 -12.76
CA ASP A 253 9.36 12.55 -12.98
C ASP A 253 8.73 12.13 -14.32
N ILE A 254 9.58 12.04 -15.37
CA ILE A 254 9.16 11.57 -16.69
C ILE A 254 8.79 10.08 -16.64
N PHE A 255 9.62 9.26 -15.99
CA PHE A 255 9.37 7.83 -15.80
C PHE A 255 8.02 7.57 -15.13
N SER A 256 7.77 8.22 -13.99
CA SER A 256 6.52 8.08 -13.23
C SER A 256 5.31 8.48 -14.07
N ARG A 257 5.43 9.53 -14.88
CA ARG A 257 4.35 9.99 -15.77
C ARG A 257 4.07 8.98 -16.87
N VAL A 258 5.11 8.47 -17.56
CA VAL A 258 4.94 7.42 -18.57
C VAL A 258 4.33 6.16 -17.97
N LEU A 259 4.83 5.74 -16.82
CA LEU A 259 4.34 4.58 -16.08
C LEU A 259 2.83 4.73 -15.80
N THR A 260 2.43 5.83 -15.18
CA THR A 260 1.04 6.06 -14.75
C THR A 260 0.09 6.29 -15.94
N GLU A 261 0.52 7.01 -16.99
CA GLU A 261 -0.37 7.34 -18.10
C GLU A 261 -0.48 6.22 -19.14
N ARG A 262 0.58 5.44 -19.36
CA ARG A 262 0.67 4.49 -20.49
C ARG A 262 0.79 3.04 -20.07
N VAL A 263 1.49 2.75 -18.98
CA VAL A 263 1.82 1.37 -18.59
C VAL A 263 0.81 0.80 -17.60
N GLU A 264 0.67 1.38 -16.41
CA GLU A 264 -0.22 0.91 -15.35
C GLU A 264 -1.67 0.64 -15.79
N PRO A 265 -2.29 1.50 -16.65
CA PRO A 265 -3.64 1.23 -17.12
C PRO A 265 -3.82 -0.09 -17.86
N ASN A 266 -2.74 -0.69 -18.33
CA ASN A 266 -2.72 -1.93 -19.09
C ASN A 266 -2.25 -3.15 -18.29
N LEU A 267 -1.84 -2.96 -17.03
CA LEU A 267 -1.35 -4.06 -16.19
C LEU A 267 -2.51 -4.77 -15.46
N GLY A 268 -2.35 -6.07 -15.25
CA GLY A 268 -3.34 -6.87 -14.52
C GLY A 268 -4.66 -7.05 -15.27
N MET A 269 -4.63 -7.12 -16.62
CA MET A 269 -5.79 -7.38 -17.47
C MET A 269 -5.96 -8.86 -17.74
N GLY A 270 -7.15 -9.39 -17.47
CA GLY A 270 -7.47 -10.82 -17.60
C GLY A 270 -6.86 -11.67 -16.48
N ARG A 271 -5.63 -11.42 -16.10
CA ARG A 271 -4.86 -12.07 -15.02
C ARG A 271 -3.95 -11.06 -14.32
N PRO A 272 -3.43 -11.36 -13.12
CA PRO A 272 -2.47 -10.48 -12.46
C PRO A 272 -1.21 -10.24 -13.28
N THR A 273 -0.55 -9.13 -13.07
CA THR A 273 0.76 -8.83 -13.68
C THR A 273 1.79 -8.50 -12.61
N VAL A 274 2.97 -9.12 -12.71
CA VAL A 274 4.19 -8.74 -11.99
C VAL A 274 5.04 -7.88 -12.93
N LEU A 275 5.16 -6.59 -12.61
CA LEU A 275 6.06 -5.66 -13.25
C LEU A 275 7.37 -5.65 -12.48
N TYR A 276 8.49 -6.09 -13.08
CA TYR A 276 9.75 -6.28 -12.37
C TYR A 276 10.96 -5.71 -13.11
N ALA A 277 12.13 -5.75 -12.50
CA ALA A 277 13.38 -5.19 -13.01
C ALA A 277 13.27 -3.68 -13.26
N TYR A 278 12.97 -2.94 -12.19
CA TYR A 278 12.88 -1.48 -12.22
C TYR A 278 14.23 -0.85 -12.50
N PRO A 279 14.29 0.28 -13.24
CA PRO A 279 15.54 1.01 -13.41
C PRO A 279 16.18 1.36 -12.06
N VAL A 280 17.52 1.37 -12.02
CA VAL A 280 18.25 1.58 -10.77
C VAL A 280 17.94 2.93 -10.10
N GLY A 281 17.62 3.97 -10.88
CA GLY A 281 17.13 5.26 -10.37
C GLY A 281 15.81 5.17 -9.61
N GLU A 282 15.01 4.13 -9.89
CA GLU A 282 13.71 3.84 -9.26
C GLU A 282 13.80 2.64 -8.28
N ALA A 283 15.01 2.29 -7.88
CA ALA A 283 15.25 1.11 -7.04
C ALA A 283 14.74 1.25 -5.61
N ALA A 284 14.55 2.47 -5.09
CA ALA A 284 14.19 2.74 -3.71
C ALA A 284 15.11 1.98 -2.71
N LEU A 285 14.58 0.96 -2.05
CA LEU A 285 15.25 0.15 -1.04
C LEU A 285 15.69 -1.24 -1.57
N ALA A 286 15.58 -1.46 -2.90
CA ALA A 286 16.01 -2.70 -3.52
C ALA A 286 17.50 -2.69 -3.86
N GLN A 287 18.14 -3.86 -3.80
CA GLN A 287 19.50 -4.02 -4.31
C GLN A 287 19.54 -3.99 -5.84
N ILE A 288 20.70 -3.61 -6.39
CA ILE A 288 20.95 -3.63 -7.83
C ILE A 288 21.11 -5.09 -8.27
N SER A 289 20.53 -5.45 -9.42
CA SER A 289 20.69 -6.78 -10.00
C SER A 289 22.17 -7.07 -10.33
N ALA A 290 22.60 -8.30 -10.00
CA ALA A 290 23.96 -8.76 -10.32
C ALA A 290 24.13 -8.96 -11.84
N ASP A 291 23.06 -9.28 -12.56
CA ASP A 291 23.09 -9.59 -14.01
C ASP A 291 23.05 -8.34 -14.89
N ASP A 292 22.35 -7.29 -14.47
CA ASP A 292 22.25 -6.03 -15.21
C ASP A 292 22.22 -4.84 -14.25
N ARG A 293 23.30 -4.06 -14.23
CA ARG A 293 23.45 -2.91 -13.33
C ARG A 293 22.50 -1.74 -13.61
N ARG A 294 21.74 -1.77 -14.72
CA ARG A 294 20.72 -0.77 -15.05
C ARG A 294 19.43 -0.97 -14.26
N VAL A 295 19.25 -2.15 -13.66
CA VAL A 295 18.01 -2.51 -12.99
C VAL A 295 18.22 -2.98 -11.56
N ALA A 296 17.19 -2.84 -10.75
CA ALA A 296 17.13 -3.30 -9.37
C ALA A 296 16.21 -4.51 -9.23
N GLU A 297 16.44 -5.31 -8.23
CA GLU A 297 15.61 -6.44 -7.85
C GLU A 297 14.37 -5.97 -7.07
N ARG A 298 13.45 -5.33 -7.82
CA ARG A 298 12.17 -4.80 -7.38
C ARG A 298 11.06 -5.31 -8.27
N PHE A 299 9.90 -5.56 -7.70
CA PHE A 299 8.68 -5.74 -8.47
C PHE A 299 7.48 -5.05 -7.85
N GLU A 300 6.49 -4.76 -8.68
CA GLU A 300 5.14 -4.40 -8.26
C GLU A 300 4.13 -5.40 -8.82
N PHE A 301 3.05 -5.61 -8.06
CA PHE A 301 2.01 -6.58 -8.39
C PHE A 301 0.70 -5.86 -8.69
N TYR A 302 0.16 -6.08 -9.89
CA TYR A 302 -1.03 -5.38 -10.40
C TYR A 302 -2.20 -6.32 -10.65
N CYS A 303 -3.43 -5.86 -10.34
CA CYS A 303 -4.69 -6.43 -10.79
C CYS A 303 -5.63 -5.31 -11.24
N CYS A 304 -6.26 -5.44 -12.42
CA CYS A 304 -7.22 -4.45 -12.96
C CYS A 304 -6.67 -3.02 -13.05
N GLY A 305 -5.36 -2.85 -13.32
CA GLY A 305 -4.68 -1.57 -13.32
C GLY A 305 -4.49 -0.95 -11.93
N VAL A 306 -4.63 -1.74 -10.88
CA VAL A 306 -4.41 -1.32 -9.49
C VAL A 306 -3.16 -2.02 -8.96
N GLU A 307 -2.19 -1.24 -8.52
CA GLU A 307 -1.04 -1.73 -7.77
C GLU A 307 -1.51 -2.25 -6.41
N LEU A 308 -1.25 -3.53 -6.15
CA LEU A 308 -1.58 -4.20 -4.89
C LEU A 308 -0.39 -4.35 -3.97
N ALA A 309 0.80 -4.61 -4.52
CA ALA A 309 2.01 -4.82 -3.71
C ALA A 309 3.24 -4.25 -4.40
N ASN A 310 4.21 -3.82 -3.58
CA ASN A 310 5.56 -3.44 -3.96
C ASN A 310 6.55 -4.28 -3.14
N ALA A 311 7.62 -4.78 -3.76
CA ALA A 311 8.50 -5.77 -3.15
C ALA A 311 9.94 -5.60 -3.60
N PHE A 312 10.85 -5.93 -2.70
CA PHE A 312 12.29 -5.78 -2.90
C PHE A 312 13.05 -7.06 -2.52
N HIS A 313 14.16 -7.30 -3.22
CA HIS A 313 15.31 -7.93 -2.61
C HIS A 313 16.10 -6.81 -1.93
N GLU A 314 16.29 -6.91 -0.64
CA GLU A 314 16.59 -5.78 0.23
C GLU A 314 18.03 -5.27 0.05
N LEU A 315 18.19 -3.96 -0.14
CA LEU A 315 19.49 -3.32 -0.11
C LEU A 315 20.05 -3.36 1.31
N ARG A 316 21.30 -3.84 1.44
CA ARG A 316 21.99 -3.99 2.73
C ARG A 316 23.22 -3.10 2.88
N ASP A 317 23.65 -2.47 1.79
CA ASP A 317 24.79 -1.53 1.84
C ASP A 317 24.35 -0.20 2.47
N PRO A 318 24.82 0.12 3.71
CA PRO A 318 24.40 1.34 4.39
C PRO A 318 24.93 2.61 3.72
N ILE A 319 26.06 2.51 2.99
CA ILE A 319 26.64 3.66 2.28
C ILE A 319 25.78 4.01 1.08
N GLU A 320 25.44 3.01 0.26
CA GLU A 320 24.55 3.19 -0.88
C GLU A 320 23.16 3.65 -0.42
N GLN A 321 22.59 3.03 0.62
CA GLN A 321 21.29 3.42 1.15
C GLN A 321 21.27 4.86 1.65
N ARG A 322 22.33 5.31 2.33
CA ARG A 322 22.48 6.71 2.75
C ARG A 322 22.48 7.67 1.56
N GLN A 323 23.20 7.33 0.50
CA GLN A 323 23.26 8.17 -0.71
C GLN A 323 21.89 8.29 -1.37
N ARG A 324 21.13 7.20 -1.47
CA ARG A 324 19.76 7.20 -2.00
C ARG A 324 18.82 8.03 -1.13
N PHE A 325 18.88 7.87 0.19
CA PHE A 325 18.08 8.68 1.13
C PHE A 325 18.42 10.17 1.03
N ALA A 326 19.70 10.52 1.00
CA ALA A 326 20.13 11.92 0.86
C ALA A 326 19.58 12.55 -0.43
N SER A 327 19.74 11.87 -1.57
CA SER A 327 19.19 12.33 -2.86
C SER A 327 17.67 12.50 -2.83
N SER A 328 16.96 11.54 -2.25
CA SER A 328 15.49 11.61 -2.11
C SER A 328 15.07 12.78 -1.21
N MET A 329 15.78 13.02 -0.11
CA MET A 329 15.46 14.12 0.81
C MET A 329 15.83 15.48 0.22
N GLU A 330 16.88 15.58 -0.56
CA GLU A 330 17.20 16.79 -1.34
C GLU A 330 16.10 17.09 -2.37
N LYS A 331 15.60 16.06 -3.08
CA LYS A 331 14.45 16.20 -3.99
C LYS A 331 13.20 16.65 -3.24
N GLN A 332 12.89 16.02 -2.09
CA GLN A 332 11.76 16.38 -1.25
C GLN A 332 11.85 17.84 -0.77
N GLN A 333 13.03 18.26 -0.28
CA GLN A 333 13.29 19.64 0.14
C GLN A 333 13.10 20.63 -1.01
N ARG A 334 13.60 20.30 -2.19
CA ARG A 334 13.48 21.16 -3.39
C ARG A 334 12.03 21.33 -3.84
N ILE A 335 11.22 20.26 -3.81
CA ILE A 335 9.85 20.28 -4.32
C ILE A 335 8.88 20.83 -3.28
N PHE A 336 9.03 20.45 -2.01
CA PHE A 336 8.02 20.69 -0.96
C PHE A 336 8.47 21.66 0.14
N GLY A 337 9.72 22.12 0.12
CA GLY A 337 10.28 23.04 1.13
C GLY A 337 10.55 22.40 2.49
N ALA A 338 10.44 21.10 2.61
CA ALA A 338 10.70 20.32 3.82
C ALA A 338 11.19 18.91 3.45
N SER A 339 11.96 18.28 4.32
CA SER A 339 12.41 16.89 4.16
C SER A 339 12.28 16.13 5.47
N ASN A 340 12.17 14.82 5.38
CA ASN A 340 12.13 13.94 6.54
C ASN A 340 13.54 13.69 7.08
N PRO A 341 13.71 13.43 8.39
CA PRO A 341 15.00 13.01 8.92
C PRO A 341 15.37 11.61 8.39
N ILE A 342 16.67 11.37 8.18
CA ILE A 342 17.20 10.05 7.86
C ILE A 342 17.24 9.20 9.13
N ASP A 343 16.81 7.94 9.04
CA ASP A 343 16.88 6.99 10.16
C ASP A 343 18.30 6.40 10.23
N GLU A 344 19.14 7.03 11.06
CA GLU A 344 20.54 6.63 11.27
C GLU A 344 20.66 5.24 11.92
N ASP A 345 19.69 4.88 12.75
CA ASP A 345 19.63 3.58 13.41
C ASP A 345 19.30 2.45 12.42
N LEU A 346 18.45 2.72 11.42
CA LEU A 346 18.26 1.79 10.29
C LEU A 346 19.57 1.60 9.51
N LEU A 347 20.26 2.69 9.17
CA LEU A 347 21.51 2.60 8.41
C LEU A 347 22.57 1.78 9.16
N ALA A 348 22.64 1.94 10.48
CA ALA A 348 23.51 1.11 11.30
C ALA A 348 23.08 -0.37 11.28
N ALA A 349 21.78 -0.66 11.35
CA ALA A 349 21.24 -2.02 11.33
C ALA A 349 21.48 -2.72 9.99
N LEU A 350 21.43 -2.00 8.86
CA LEU A 350 21.60 -2.59 7.51
C LEU A 350 22.95 -3.29 7.33
N ALA A 351 24.00 -2.83 8.00
CA ALA A 351 25.34 -3.43 7.90
C ALA A 351 25.37 -4.91 8.33
N ASP A 352 24.54 -5.28 9.30
CA ASP A 352 24.45 -6.63 9.87
C ASP A 352 23.17 -7.36 9.43
N MET A 353 22.33 -6.73 8.60
CA MET A 353 21.07 -7.34 8.14
C MET A 353 21.36 -8.55 7.24
N PRO A 354 20.75 -9.71 7.52
CA PRO A 354 20.88 -10.86 6.63
C PRO A 354 20.26 -10.59 5.27
N ASP A 355 20.71 -11.34 4.26
CA ASP A 355 20.08 -11.35 2.94
C ASP A 355 18.59 -11.67 3.06
N ALA A 356 17.72 -10.85 2.48
CA ALA A 356 16.28 -10.97 2.66
C ALA A 356 15.51 -10.37 1.48
N SER A 357 14.30 -10.87 1.28
CA SER A 357 13.31 -10.26 0.39
C SER A 357 12.01 -10.02 1.15
N GLY A 358 11.34 -8.92 0.82
CA GLY A 358 10.09 -8.53 1.45
C GLY A 358 9.09 -7.90 0.50
N ALA A 359 7.84 -7.80 0.93
CA ALA A 359 6.79 -7.11 0.20
C ALA A 359 5.85 -6.36 1.14
N ALA A 360 5.41 -5.19 0.67
CA ALA A 360 4.34 -4.40 1.24
C ALA A 360 3.11 -4.48 0.34
N LEU A 361 1.96 -4.89 0.89
CA LEU A 361 0.70 -5.05 0.18
C LEU A 361 -0.38 -4.15 0.80
N GLY A 362 -1.01 -3.31 -0.03
CA GLY A 362 -2.14 -2.49 0.36
C GLY A 362 -3.37 -3.35 0.66
N PHE A 363 -3.60 -3.68 1.93
CA PHE A 363 -4.67 -4.59 2.34
C PHE A 363 -6.05 -4.04 2.00
N ASP A 364 -6.26 -2.73 2.15
CA ASP A 364 -7.53 -2.09 1.82
C ASP A 364 -7.82 -2.14 0.30
N ARG A 365 -6.81 -1.93 -0.55
CA ARG A 365 -6.95 -2.10 -2.01
C ARG A 365 -7.29 -3.54 -2.40
N LEU A 366 -6.66 -4.52 -1.74
CA LEU A 366 -6.98 -5.94 -1.95
C LEU A 366 -8.44 -6.24 -1.59
N ILE A 367 -8.93 -5.72 -0.45
CA ILE A 367 -10.33 -5.90 -0.06
C ILE A 367 -11.28 -5.19 -1.02
N MET A 368 -10.94 -4.00 -1.52
CA MET A 368 -11.73 -3.34 -2.56
C MET A 368 -11.93 -4.23 -3.79
N LEU A 369 -10.86 -4.79 -4.33
CA LEU A 369 -10.97 -5.68 -5.50
C LEU A 369 -11.73 -6.95 -5.19
N ALA A 370 -11.49 -7.54 -4.03
CA ALA A 370 -12.13 -8.79 -3.61
C ALA A 370 -13.65 -8.63 -3.35
N THR A 371 -14.10 -7.44 -2.98
CA THR A 371 -15.51 -7.15 -2.69
C THR A 371 -16.24 -6.38 -3.79
N GLY A 372 -15.53 -5.86 -4.79
CA GLY A 372 -16.06 -5.00 -5.83
C GLY A 372 -16.40 -3.58 -5.36
N ALA A 373 -15.88 -3.17 -4.20
CA ALA A 373 -16.02 -1.80 -3.71
C ALA A 373 -15.29 -0.81 -4.64
N LYS A 374 -15.89 0.36 -4.88
CA LYS A 374 -15.36 1.35 -5.82
C LYS A 374 -14.38 2.33 -5.19
N ARG A 375 -14.41 2.46 -3.86
CA ARG A 375 -13.63 3.42 -3.09
C ARG A 375 -13.06 2.77 -1.84
N ILE A 376 -11.86 3.15 -1.46
CA ILE A 376 -11.11 2.57 -0.34
C ILE A 376 -11.83 2.77 1.01
N GLU A 377 -12.49 3.92 1.20
CA GLU A 377 -13.23 4.22 2.43
C GLU A 377 -14.40 3.25 2.66
N SER A 378 -14.91 2.65 1.59
CA SER A 378 -16.04 1.70 1.69
C SER A 378 -15.66 0.42 2.41
N VAL A 379 -14.39 0.06 2.41
CA VAL A 379 -13.85 -1.16 3.06
C VAL A 379 -13.14 -0.89 4.38
N GLN A 380 -13.09 0.36 4.83
CA GLN A 380 -12.54 0.74 6.14
C GLN A 380 -13.65 0.79 7.19
N TRP A 381 -13.42 0.26 8.40
CA TRP A 381 -14.41 0.32 9.48
C TRP A 381 -14.78 1.75 9.84
N THR A 382 -13.77 2.56 10.05
CA THR A 382 -13.87 3.98 10.40
C THR A 382 -12.97 4.76 9.45
N PRO A 383 -13.46 5.23 8.28
CA PRO A 383 -12.66 6.04 7.38
C PRO A 383 -12.24 7.35 8.06
N VAL A 384 -11.06 7.84 7.69
CA VAL A 384 -10.62 9.16 8.11
C VAL A 384 -11.65 10.21 7.63
N PHE A 385 -11.92 11.21 8.46
CA PHE A 385 -12.89 12.26 8.12
C PHE A 385 -12.53 12.98 6.81
N ASP A 386 -13.53 13.34 6.03
CA ASP A 386 -13.37 14.18 4.85
C ASP A 386 -13.57 15.66 5.23
N PRO A 387 -12.50 16.47 5.34
CA PRO A 387 -12.61 17.86 5.75
C PRO A 387 -13.28 18.76 4.70
N ILE A 388 -13.39 18.30 3.45
CA ILE A 388 -13.87 19.09 2.31
C ILE A 388 -15.31 18.70 1.94
N GLY A 389 -15.85 17.63 2.54
CA GLY A 389 -17.23 17.21 2.27
C GLY A 389 -17.47 16.81 0.82
N GLY A 390 -16.76 15.76 0.37
CA GLY A 390 -17.08 15.07 -0.87
C GLY A 390 -16.81 15.83 -2.15
N SER A 391 -15.56 16.03 -2.49
CA SER A 391 -15.18 16.25 -3.89
C SER A 391 -15.30 14.91 -4.64
N GLN A 392 -16.21 14.90 -5.61
CA GLN A 392 -16.47 13.76 -6.53
C GLN A 392 -15.27 13.47 -7.43
#